data_315436916d7958088877832e9256e796
#
_entry.id   315436916d7958088877832e9256e796
#
_cell.length_a   1.000
_cell.length_b   1.000
_cell.length_c   1.000
_cell.angle_alpha   90.00
_cell.angle_beta   90.00
_cell.angle_gamma   90.00
#
_symmetry.space_group_name_H-M   'P 1'
#
loop_
_entity.id
_entity.type
_entity.pdbx_description
1 polymer ?
#
loop_
_entity_poly.entity_id
_entity_poly.type
_entity_poly.pdbx_seq_one_letter_code
_entity_poly.pdbx_strand_id
1 'polypeptide(L)'
;MTLRRAFWIFGAGGFVLSAIYAYQRPFRVYQSMEPYDDISLPPDYQDKTDFVFARLMYPQHPEARFGRPRWRGSDDWREGGTSWTQDYPRADRHFAMALRRLTRINVRSVEQPVNLDDGDDVFNWPWLAAGEMGDWKLTDFQAKQLREYLLRGGFLMLDDFWGPEEWARFDESMRMVFPDREIVEIDDRDPIFHTVYDLDDRYQILGQWALGGRQNYRVQGNAAQWKGIYDNKGRVMVTMSFNSDIGDSWEWADDPRYPEKFSALGMRIGVNDVIYALTH
;
A
#
# COMPACT_ATOMS: atom_id res chain seq x y z
N MET A 1 -48.34 -48.04 42.84
CA MET A 1 -47.18 -47.17 43.21
C MET A 1 -46.12 -47.35 42.15
N THR A 2 -46.02 -46.43 41.24
CA THR A 2 -45.04 -46.46 40.17
C THR A 2 -44.38 -45.04 40.06
N LEU A 3 -43.14 -44.96 40.51
CA LEU A 3 -42.33 -43.76 40.39
C LEU A 3 -41.95 -43.56 38.92
N ARG A 4 -42.36 -42.46 38.31
CA ARG A 4 -41.83 -41.99 37.06
C ARG A 4 -40.56 -41.14 37.33
N ARG A 5 -39.40 -41.65 36.92
CA ARG A 5 -38.15 -40.89 36.87
C ARG A 5 -38.18 -40.04 35.62
N ALA A 6 -38.18 -38.72 35.84
CA ALA A 6 -37.97 -37.77 34.77
C ALA A 6 -36.45 -37.65 34.53
N PHE A 7 -36.01 -38.05 33.33
CA PHE A 7 -34.65 -37.78 32.87
C PHE A 7 -34.59 -36.37 32.25
N TRP A 8 -33.86 -35.47 32.91
CA TRP A 8 -33.48 -34.21 32.30
C TRP A 8 -32.22 -34.44 31.47
N ILE A 9 -32.37 -34.34 30.14
CA ILE A 9 -31.25 -34.34 29.21
C ILE A 9 -30.76 -32.88 29.16
N PHE A 10 -29.67 -32.58 29.83
CA PHE A 10 -28.94 -31.37 29.61
C PHE A 10 -28.19 -31.49 28.29
N GLY A 11 -28.71 -30.86 27.24
CA GLY A 11 -28.00 -30.67 26.00
C GLY A 11 -26.88 -29.63 26.23
N ALA A 12 -25.67 -30.11 26.43
CA ALA A 12 -24.49 -29.24 26.37
C ALA A 12 -24.28 -28.81 24.92
N GLY A 13 -24.88 -27.69 24.54
CA GLY A 13 -24.53 -26.97 23.31
C GLY A 13 -23.12 -26.47 23.42
N GLY A 14 -22.17 -27.28 22.98
CA GLY A 14 -20.80 -26.81 22.79
C GLY A 14 -20.80 -25.72 21.73
N PHE A 15 -20.71 -24.47 22.16
CA PHE A 15 -20.25 -23.38 21.28
C PHE A 15 -18.82 -23.69 20.89
N VAL A 16 -18.64 -24.32 19.73
CA VAL A 16 -17.37 -24.33 19.03
C VAL A 16 -17.20 -22.88 18.54
N LEU A 17 -16.55 -22.06 19.33
CA LEU A 17 -15.88 -20.85 18.86
C LEU A 17 -14.77 -21.35 17.93
N SER A 18 -15.11 -21.58 16.66
CA SER A 18 -14.13 -21.60 15.60
C SER A 18 -13.55 -20.18 15.55
N ALA A 19 -12.44 -19.97 16.25
CA ALA A 19 -11.58 -18.83 15.97
C ALA A 19 -11.17 -19.01 14.51
N ILE A 20 -11.80 -18.25 13.64
CA ILE A 20 -11.35 -18.08 12.26
C ILE A 20 -10.05 -17.30 12.43
N TYR A 21 -8.94 -18.01 12.57
CA TYR A 21 -7.64 -17.41 12.36
C TYR A 21 -7.63 -17.07 10.88
N ALA A 22 -7.72 -15.77 10.57
CA ALA A 22 -7.47 -15.30 9.24
C ALA A 22 -6.10 -15.87 8.83
N TYR A 23 -6.08 -16.62 7.73
CA TYR A 23 -4.84 -17.21 7.23
C TYR A 23 -4.00 -16.09 6.67
N GLN A 24 -3.03 -15.64 7.43
CA GLN A 24 -1.99 -14.73 6.94
C GLN A 24 -0.90 -15.58 6.30
N ARG A 25 -0.48 -15.21 5.12
CA ARG A 25 0.66 -15.88 4.48
C ARG A 25 1.92 -15.70 5.32
N PRO A 26 2.78 -16.73 5.38
CA PRO A 26 4.08 -16.60 6.01
C PRO A 26 4.87 -15.46 5.37
N PHE A 27 5.64 -14.73 6.17
CA PHE A 27 6.55 -13.71 5.67
C PHE A 27 7.55 -14.32 4.68
N ARG A 28 7.72 -13.65 3.55
CA ARG A 28 8.68 -14.02 2.51
C ARG A 28 9.35 -12.75 1.99
N VAL A 29 10.65 -12.81 1.79
CA VAL A 29 11.41 -11.79 1.07
C VAL A 29 11.32 -12.08 -0.43
N TYR A 30 10.99 -11.08 -1.21
CA TYR A 30 10.95 -11.15 -2.67
C TYR A 30 12.18 -10.49 -3.27
N GLN A 31 12.44 -10.77 -4.53
CA GLN A 31 13.51 -10.10 -5.24
C GLN A 31 13.13 -8.62 -5.45
N SER A 32 14.02 -7.72 -5.00
CA SER A 32 13.89 -6.30 -5.34
C SER A 32 14.17 -6.07 -6.82
N MET A 33 13.54 -5.07 -7.40
CA MET A 33 13.88 -4.56 -8.72
C MET A 33 15.22 -3.82 -8.69
N GLU A 34 15.55 -3.22 -7.58
CA GLU A 34 16.78 -2.48 -7.36
C GLU A 34 17.88 -3.35 -6.75
N PRO A 35 19.16 -3.08 -7.10
CA PRO A 35 20.27 -3.82 -6.56
C PRO A 35 20.63 -3.32 -5.16
N TYR A 36 19.93 -3.79 -4.15
CA TYR A 36 20.33 -3.55 -2.77
C TYR A 36 21.38 -4.58 -2.32
N ASP A 37 22.28 -4.13 -1.44
CA ASP A 37 23.04 -5.04 -0.61
C ASP A 37 22.09 -5.85 0.28
N ASP A 38 22.55 -7.00 0.76
CA ASP A 38 21.73 -7.90 1.59
C ASP A 38 21.18 -7.15 2.83
N ILE A 39 19.87 -6.84 2.81
CA ILE A 39 19.19 -6.18 3.92
C ILE A 39 18.81 -7.25 4.93
N SER A 40 19.58 -7.34 6.00
CA SER A 40 19.36 -8.30 7.07
C SER A 40 17.96 -8.13 7.69
N LEU A 41 17.32 -9.27 8.00
CA LEU A 41 16.03 -9.24 8.71
C LEU A 41 16.24 -8.78 10.16
N PRO A 42 15.44 -7.84 10.65
CA PRO A 42 15.47 -7.45 12.05
C PRO A 42 14.96 -8.60 12.93
N PRO A 43 15.43 -8.72 14.20
CA PRO A 43 15.11 -9.86 15.06
C PRO A 43 13.60 -9.99 15.39
N ASP A 44 12.84 -8.92 15.29
CA ASP A 44 11.41 -8.83 15.59
C ASP A 44 10.52 -9.00 14.34
N TYR A 45 11.05 -9.51 13.22
CA TYR A 45 10.31 -9.60 11.96
C TYR A 45 9.08 -10.52 12.00
N GLN A 46 8.98 -11.42 12.98
CA GLN A 46 7.85 -12.33 13.20
C GLN A 46 6.93 -11.91 14.35
N ASP A 47 7.22 -10.80 15.01
CA ASP A 47 6.43 -10.36 16.15
C ASP A 47 5.00 -9.99 15.71
N LYS A 48 4.02 -10.35 16.53
CA LYS A 48 2.63 -9.93 16.33
C LYS A 48 2.51 -8.46 16.69
N THR A 49 1.95 -7.69 15.79
CA THR A 49 1.83 -6.24 15.91
C THR A 49 0.43 -5.76 15.52
N ASP A 50 0.10 -4.52 15.87
CA ASP A 50 -1.20 -3.92 15.58
C ASP A 50 -1.31 -3.45 14.12
N PHE A 51 -0.17 -3.16 13.49
CA PHE A 51 -0.09 -2.69 12.11
C PHE A 51 1.09 -3.30 11.37
N VAL A 52 0.90 -3.52 10.09
CA VAL A 52 1.92 -3.99 9.14
C VAL A 52 1.84 -3.15 7.88
N PHE A 53 2.97 -2.71 7.36
CA PHE A 53 3.04 -2.15 6.02
C PHE A 53 2.69 -3.24 5.00
N ALA A 54 1.54 -3.15 4.38
CA ALA A 54 1.11 -4.11 3.38
C ALA A 54 1.35 -3.55 1.97
N ARG A 55 2.24 -4.21 1.21
CA ARG A 55 2.57 -3.82 -0.16
C ARG A 55 1.75 -4.62 -1.15
N LEU A 56 1.01 -3.94 -2.02
CA LEU A 56 0.22 -4.58 -3.07
C LEU A 56 1.14 -5.13 -4.16
N MET A 57 1.01 -6.42 -4.44
CA MET A 57 1.60 -7.08 -5.59
C MET A 57 0.66 -6.99 -6.78
N TYR A 58 1.17 -6.70 -7.96
CA TYR A 58 0.35 -6.59 -9.17
C TYR A 58 1.08 -7.09 -10.43
N PRO A 59 0.35 -7.62 -11.43
CA PRO A 59 0.89 -7.92 -12.75
C PRO A 59 1.32 -6.65 -13.46
N GLN A 60 2.39 -6.76 -14.22
CA GLN A 60 2.97 -5.65 -14.95
C GLN A 60 2.27 -5.43 -16.29
N HIS A 61 2.04 -4.16 -16.65
CA HIS A 61 1.51 -3.78 -17.94
C HIS A 61 2.50 -4.16 -19.06
N PRO A 62 2.04 -4.69 -20.22
CA PRO A 62 2.94 -5.07 -21.33
C PRO A 62 3.80 -3.91 -21.88
N GLU A 63 3.33 -2.68 -21.73
CA GLU A 63 4.03 -1.46 -22.14
C GLU A 63 4.69 -0.74 -20.97
N ALA A 64 4.81 -1.42 -19.82
CA ALA A 64 5.45 -0.87 -18.64
C ALA A 64 6.86 -0.37 -18.92
N ARG A 65 7.23 0.73 -18.28
CA ARG A 65 8.54 1.37 -18.42
C ARG A 65 9.68 0.40 -18.11
N PHE A 66 9.50 -0.40 -17.07
CA PHE A 66 10.46 -1.39 -16.61
C PHE A 66 10.16 -2.80 -17.13
N GLY A 67 9.26 -2.92 -18.11
CA GLY A 67 8.57 -4.12 -18.56
C GLY A 67 9.35 -5.17 -19.30
N ARG A 68 10.68 -5.19 -19.21
CA ARG A 68 11.49 -6.33 -19.64
C ARG A 68 12.60 -6.57 -18.64
N PRO A 69 12.71 -7.78 -18.09
CA PRO A 69 13.78 -8.15 -17.20
C PRO A 69 15.10 -8.14 -17.97
N ARG A 70 15.73 -6.99 -18.12
CA ARG A 70 17.07 -6.89 -18.71
C ARG A 70 18.17 -7.28 -17.73
N TRP A 71 17.86 -7.36 -16.43
CA TRP A 71 18.92 -7.38 -15.44
C TRP A 71 18.86 -8.44 -14.34
N ARG A 72 17.79 -9.14 -14.06
CA ARG A 72 17.71 -10.22 -13.05
C ARG A 72 16.29 -10.63 -12.63
N GLY A 73 15.23 -10.09 -13.24
CA GLY A 73 13.85 -10.38 -12.84
C GLY A 73 13.37 -11.74 -13.33
N SER A 74 12.45 -12.30 -12.60
CA SER A 74 11.62 -13.42 -13.07
C SER A 74 10.64 -12.90 -14.13
N ASP A 75 10.29 -13.74 -15.11
CA ASP A 75 9.16 -13.46 -16.01
C ASP A 75 7.81 -13.53 -15.26
N ASP A 76 7.81 -14.08 -14.06
CA ASP A 76 6.64 -14.13 -13.17
C ASP A 76 6.71 -13.00 -12.12
N TRP A 77 5.81 -12.03 -12.26
CA TRP A 77 5.68 -10.92 -11.32
C TRP A 77 5.46 -11.37 -9.86
N ARG A 78 4.94 -12.59 -9.65
CA ARG A 78 4.73 -13.17 -8.31
C ARG A 78 6.01 -13.50 -7.57
N GLU A 79 7.13 -13.54 -8.28
CA GLU A 79 8.46 -13.81 -7.70
C GLU A 79 9.24 -12.53 -7.35
N GLY A 80 8.71 -11.36 -7.69
CA GLY A 80 9.37 -10.08 -7.54
C GLY A 80 10.25 -9.69 -8.73
N GLY A 81 11.10 -8.68 -8.57
CA GLY A 81 11.94 -8.15 -9.64
C GLY A 81 11.17 -7.41 -10.74
N THR A 82 9.98 -6.94 -10.43
CA THR A 82 9.07 -6.19 -11.32
C THR A 82 8.63 -4.89 -10.66
N SER A 83 7.89 -4.04 -11.34
CA SER A 83 7.54 -2.68 -10.88
C SER A 83 6.95 -2.61 -9.47
N TRP A 84 6.20 -3.61 -9.00
CA TRP A 84 5.70 -3.60 -7.64
C TRP A 84 6.81 -3.75 -6.58
N THR A 85 8.03 -4.16 -6.96
CA THR A 85 9.21 -4.24 -6.09
C THR A 85 10.17 -3.06 -6.27
N GLN A 86 9.75 -1.98 -6.91
CA GLN A 86 10.46 -0.71 -6.87
C GLN A 86 10.48 -0.20 -5.41
N ASP A 87 11.60 0.34 -4.94
CA ASP A 87 11.86 0.83 -3.57
C ASP A 87 11.71 -0.26 -2.47
N TYR A 88 11.35 -1.49 -2.86
CA TYR A 88 11.15 -2.62 -1.96
C TYR A 88 12.47 -3.30 -1.60
N PRO A 89 12.72 -3.70 -0.38
CA PRO A 89 11.89 -3.51 0.82
C PRO A 89 12.31 -2.28 1.65
N ARG A 90 13.22 -1.46 1.14
CA ARG A 90 13.87 -0.39 1.89
C ARG A 90 12.90 0.70 2.29
N ALA A 91 12.10 1.20 1.35
CA ALA A 91 11.06 2.19 1.62
C ALA A 91 10.08 1.72 2.69
N ASP A 92 9.59 0.49 2.57
CA ASP A 92 8.60 -0.10 3.47
C ASP A 92 9.11 -0.16 4.91
N ARG A 93 10.36 -0.61 5.08
CA ARG A 93 11.00 -0.75 6.40
C ARG A 93 11.35 0.59 7.02
N HIS A 94 11.82 1.55 6.22
CA HIS A 94 12.06 2.91 6.71
C HIS A 94 10.76 3.57 7.15
N PHE A 95 9.69 3.45 6.37
CA PHE A 95 8.40 4.00 6.75
C PHE A 95 7.82 3.29 7.98
N ALA A 96 7.86 1.96 8.06
CA ALA A 96 7.41 1.21 9.24
C ALA A 96 8.14 1.65 10.51
N MET A 97 9.47 1.87 10.42
CA MET A 97 10.27 2.36 11.53
C MET A 97 9.92 3.80 11.91
N ALA A 98 9.65 4.67 10.93
CA ALA A 98 9.20 6.04 11.17
C ALA A 98 7.84 6.06 11.83
N LEU A 99 6.87 5.28 11.35
CA LEU A 99 5.52 5.18 11.91
C LEU A 99 5.57 4.71 13.36
N ARG A 100 6.40 3.70 13.69
CA ARG A 100 6.63 3.23 15.06
C ARG A 100 7.17 4.32 15.98
N ARG A 101 8.02 5.23 15.47
CA ARG A 101 8.61 6.33 16.25
C ARG A 101 7.70 7.55 16.38
N LEU A 102 6.92 7.83 15.35
CA LEU A 102 6.08 9.03 15.27
C LEU A 102 4.69 8.83 15.88
N THR A 103 4.31 7.57 16.12
CA THR A 103 3.01 7.21 16.67
C THR A 103 3.17 6.29 17.88
N ARG A 104 2.02 5.87 18.46
CA ARG A 104 1.98 4.84 19.52
C ARG A 104 1.56 3.47 18.98
N ILE A 105 1.48 3.31 17.66
CA ILE A 105 1.11 2.05 17.04
C ILE A 105 2.27 1.07 17.15
N ASN A 106 1.98 -0.15 17.59
CA ASN A 106 2.93 -1.24 17.52
C ASN A 106 3.01 -1.75 16.07
N VAL A 107 4.04 -1.32 15.33
CA VAL A 107 4.24 -1.60 13.92
C VAL A 107 5.25 -2.72 13.73
N ARG A 108 4.95 -3.69 12.85
CA ARG A 108 5.92 -4.71 12.46
C ARG A 108 7.09 -4.06 11.71
N SER A 109 8.29 -4.52 11.99
CA SER A 109 9.53 -3.95 11.42
C SER A 109 9.77 -4.32 9.96
N VAL A 110 8.99 -5.26 9.41
CA VAL A 110 9.04 -5.69 8.01
C VAL A 110 7.67 -5.63 7.37
N GLU A 111 7.67 -5.44 6.09
CA GLU A 111 6.53 -5.38 5.20
C GLU A 111 5.78 -6.73 5.06
N GLN A 112 4.61 -6.70 4.42
CA GLN A 112 3.88 -7.86 3.95
C GLN A 112 3.43 -7.64 2.52
N PRO A 113 4.06 -8.30 1.53
CA PRO A 113 3.53 -8.32 0.17
C PRO A 113 2.19 -9.07 0.12
N VAL A 114 1.20 -8.46 -0.53
CA VAL A 114 -0.18 -8.92 -0.60
C VAL A 114 -0.58 -9.12 -2.06
N ASN A 115 -0.96 -10.33 -2.42
CA ASN A 115 -1.42 -10.67 -3.75
C ASN A 115 -2.95 -10.84 -3.75
N LEU A 116 -3.64 -10.11 -4.61
CA LEU A 116 -5.11 -10.17 -4.73
C LEU A 116 -5.62 -11.54 -5.21
N ASP A 117 -4.74 -12.37 -5.81
CA ASP A 117 -5.10 -13.74 -6.20
C ASP A 117 -5.14 -14.72 -4.99
N ASP A 118 -4.72 -14.29 -3.80
CA ASP A 118 -4.59 -15.15 -2.62
C ASP A 118 -5.87 -15.24 -1.77
N GLY A 119 -7.03 -15.12 -2.40
CA GLY A 119 -8.32 -15.24 -1.74
C GLY A 119 -8.56 -14.13 -0.71
N ASP A 120 -8.87 -14.52 0.52
CA ASP A 120 -9.26 -13.56 1.57
C ASP A 120 -8.09 -12.89 2.29
N ASP A 121 -6.83 -13.16 1.89
CA ASP A 121 -5.66 -12.62 2.59
C ASP A 121 -5.65 -11.08 2.61
N VAL A 122 -6.07 -10.43 1.53
CA VAL A 122 -6.13 -8.96 1.43
C VAL A 122 -6.98 -8.32 2.53
N PHE A 123 -8.01 -8.99 3.02
CA PHE A 123 -8.90 -8.44 4.06
C PHE A 123 -8.28 -8.44 5.47
N ASN A 124 -7.09 -9.01 5.64
CA ASN A 124 -6.35 -8.96 6.91
C ASN A 124 -5.59 -7.63 7.07
N TRP A 125 -5.48 -6.83 6.02
CA TRP A 125 -4.62 -5.67 5.99
C TRP A 125 -5.46 -4.40 5.81
N PRO A 126 -5.57 -3.52 6.82
CA PRO A 126 -6.45 -2.35 6.73
C PRO A 126 -5.95 -1.28 5.75
N TRP A 127 -4.66 -1.31 5.44
CA TRP A 127 -3.99 -0.34 4.59
C TRP A 127 -3.01 -1.05 3.64
N LEU A 128 -3.08 -0.69 2.36
CA LEU A 128 -2.19 -1.16 1.29
C LEU A 128 -1.46 0.03 0.67
N ALA A 129 -0.23 -0.19 0.24
CA ALA A 129 0.51 0.75 -0.59
C ALA A 129 1.02 0.11 -1.88
N ALA A 130 1.09 0.90 -2.95
CA ALA A 130 1.74 0.51 -4.19
C ALA A 130 2.33 1.73 -4.90
N GLY A 131 3.53 1.57 -5.44
CA GLY A 131 4.21 2.55 -6.31
C GLY A 131 4.24 2.09 -7.76
N GLU A 132 4.80 2.93 -8.66
CA GLU A 132 4.93 2.69 -10.11
C GLU A 132 3.59 2.34 -10.78
N MET A 133 2.55 3.10 -10.45
CA MET A 133 1.17 2.77 -10.85
C MET A 133 0.91 2.87 -12.34
N GLY A 134 1.77 3.56 -13.08
CA GLY A 134 1.75 3.55 -14.55
C GLY A 134 2.08 2.20 -15.16
N ASP A 135 2.58 1.27 -14.37
CA ASP A 135 3.03 -0.04 -14.81
C ASP A 135 2.10 -1.20 -14.41
N TRP A 136 1.05 -0.95 -13.65
CA TRP A 136 0.17 -2.03 -13.22
C TRP A 136 -0.85 -2.47 -14.29
N LYS A 137 -1.24 -3.75 -14.24
CA LYS A 137 -2.31 -4.29 -15.10
C LYS A 137 -3.10 -5.34 -14.32
N LEU A 138 -4.23 -4.93 -13.76
CA LEU A 138 -5.08 -5.85 -13.01
C LEU A 138 -5.84 -6.80 -13.94
N THR A 139 -6.05 -8.03 -13.48
CA THR A 139 -7.04 -8.94 -14.07
C THR A 139 -8.45 -8.59 -13.57
N ASP A 140 -9.49 -9.10 -14.24
CA ASP A 140 -10.88 -8.91 -13.79
C ASP A 140 -11.10 -9.42 -12.36
N PHE A 141 -10.46 -10.54 -12.01
CA PHE A 141 -10.54 -11.10 -10.67
C PHE A 141 -9.89 -10.17 -9.63
N GLN A 142 -8.68 -9.69 -9.91
CA GLN A 142 -7.96 -8.78 -9.02
C GLN A 142 -8.68 -7.44 -8.85
N ALA A 143 -9.22 -6.88 -9.93
CA ALA A 143 -10.01 -5.66 -9.87
C ALA A 143 -11.26 -5.82 -9.00
N LYS A 144 -11.97 -6.94 -9.13
CA LYS A 144 -13.13 -7.27 -8.29
C LYS A 144 -12.74 -7.45 -6.82
N GLN A 145 -11.63 -8.13 -6.55
CA GLN A 145 -11.13 -8.36 -5.19
C GLN A 145 -10.72 -7.03 -4.53
N LEU A 146 -10.00 -6.19 -5.26
CA LEU A 146 -9.61 -4.87 -4.78
C LEU A 146 -10.82 -3.97 -4.51
N ARG A 147 -11.83 -3.98 -5.39
CA ARG A 147 -13.09 -3.28 -5.17
C ARG A 147 -13.76 -3.72 -3.86
N GLU A 148 -13.88 -5.03 -3.66
CA GLU A 148 -14.51 -5.58 -2.47
C GLU A 148 -13.74 -5.19 -1.20
N TYR A 149 -12.41 -5.26 -1.24
CA TYR A 149 -11.54 -4.82 -0.16
C TYR A 149 -11.80 -3.35 0.23
N LEU A 150 -11.80 -2.45 -0.75
CA LEU A 150 -11.99 -1.02 -0.52
C LEU A 150 -13.39 -0.68 0.00
N LEU A 151 -14.42 -1.33 -0.55
CA LEU A 151 -15.81 -1.15 -0.10
C LEU A 151 -16.09 -1.70 1.30
N ARG A 152 -15.31 -2.66 1.78
CA ARG A 152 -15.38 -3.20 3.14
C ARG A 152 -14.60 -2.37 4.18
N GLY A 153 -13.99 -1.29 3.78
CA GLY A 153 -13.26 -0.40 4.69
C GLY A 153 -11.75 -0.41 4.52
N GLY A 154 -11.22 -1.19 3.58
CA GLY A 154 -9.80 -1.13 3.22
C GLY A 154 -9.39 0.23 2.67
N PHE A 155 -8.10 0.50 2.68
CA PHE A 155 -7.50 1.73 2.17
C PHE A 155 -6.33 1.41 1.24
N LEU A 156 -6.16 2.19 0.17
CA LEU A 156 -5.08 2.02 -0.79
C LEU A 156 -4.38 3.36 -1.05
N MET A 157 -3.08 3.41 -0.76
CA MET A 157 -2.20 4.51 -1.10
C MET A 157 -1.43 4.20 -2.37
N LEU A 158 -1.47 5.10 -3.35
CA LEU A 158 -0.83 4.96 -4.66
C LEU A 158 0.09 6.14 -4.94
N ASP A 159 1.29 5.87 -5.46
CA ASP A 159 2.24 6.90 -5.83
C ASP A 159 3.14 6.50 -6.99
N ASP A 160 4.12 7.34 -7.28
CA ASP A 160 5.17 7.18 -8.29
C ASP A 160 4.66 6.81 -9.67
N PHE A 161 3.75 7.62 -10.23
CA PHE A 161 3.34 7.55 -11.63
C PHE A 161 3.19 8.96 -12.20
N TRP A 162 3.57 9.14 -13.48
CA TRP A 162 3.93 10.44 -13.99
C TRP A 162 3.41 10.68 -15.40
N GLY A 163 2.83 11.86 -15.59
CA GLY A 163 2.41 12.33 -16.89
C GLY A 163 1.23 11.57 -17.50
N PRO A 164 0.79 11.99 -18.69
CA PRO A 164 -0.47 11.51 -19.28
C PRO A 164 -0.44 10.05 -19.71
N GLU A 165 0.73 9.51 -20.09
CA GLU A 165 0.82 8.13 -20.58
C GLU A 165 0.72 7.13 -19.42
N GLU A 166 1.43 7.37 -18.31
CA GLU A 166 1.33 6.52 -17.13
C GLU A 166 -0.05 6.65 -16.48
N TRP A 167 -0.62 7.85 -16.47
CA TRP A 167 -2.00 8.05 -16.06
C TRP A 167 -2.99 7.23 -16.87
N ALA A 168 -2.85 7.19 -18.19
CA ALA A 168 -3.75 6.44 -19.06
C ALA A 168 -3.71 4.93 -18.78
N ARG A 169 -2.50 4.36 -18.57
CA ARG A 169 -2.34 2.95 -18.20
C ARG A 169 -2.89 2.66 -16.81
N PHE A 170 -2.64 3.56 -15.86
CA PHE A 170 -3.21 3.48 -14.52
C PHE A 170 -4.73 3.44 -14.54
N ASP A 171 -5.35 4.37 -15.27
CA ASP A 171 -6.80 4.54 -15.37
C ASP A 171 -7.50 3.31 -15.97
N GLU A 172 -6.86 2.56 -16.89
CA GLU A 172 -7.40 1.31 -17.42
C GLU A 172 -7.77 0.32 -16.32
N SER A 173 -6.84 0.05 -15.39
CA SER A 173 -7.08 -0.88 -14.29
C SER A 173 -8.00 -0.30 -13.23
N MET A 174 -7.88 1.00 -12.93
CA MET A 174 -8.73 1.65 -11.93
C MET A 174 -10.20 1.70 -12.37
N ARG A 175 -10.48 1.89 -13.65
CA ARG A 175 -11.85 1.78 -14.21
C ARG A 175 -12.44 0.38 -14.12
N MET A 176 -11.62 -0.67 -14.10
CA MET A 176 -12.10 -2.02 -13.81
C MET A 176 -12.50 -2.17 -12.34
N VAL A 177 -11.76 -1.53 -11.43
CA VAL A 177 -12.09 -1.52 -9.98
C VAL A 177 -13.34 -0.68 -9.72
N PHE A 178 -13.38 0.56 -10.23
CA PHE A 178 -14.47 1.51 -10.02
C PHE A 178 -14.97 2.13 -11.34
N PRO A 179 -15.80 1.41 -12.11
CA PRO A 179 -16.43 1.98 -13.31
C PRO A 179 -17.50 3.03 -12.96
N ASP A 180 -17.95 3.07 -11.72
CA ASP A 180 -19.05 3.86 -11.20
C ASP A 180 -18.60 4.99 -10.25
N ARG A 181 -17.30 5.25 -10.14
CA ARG A 181 -16.75 6.31 -9.27
C ARG A 181 -15.74 7.15 -10.02
N GLU A 182 -15.76 8.44 -9.71
CA GLU A 182 -14.80 9.39 -10.25
C GLU A 182 -13.54 9.47 -9.39
N ILE A 183 -12.40 9.70 -10.05
CA ILE A 183 -11.17 10.13 -9.39
C ILE A 183 -11.23 11.65 -9.33
N VAL A 184 -11.22 12.20 -8.13
CA VAL A 184 -11.31 13.65 -7.90
C VAL A 184 -10.05 14.19 -7.23
N GLU A 185 -9.82 15.49 -7.35
CA GLU A 185 -8.85 16.19 -6.51
C GLU A 185 -9.37 16.19 -5.07
N ILE A 186 -8.52 15.82 -4.10
CA ILE A 186 -8.90 15.87 -2.68
C ILE A 186 -8.84 17.31 -2.21
N ASP A 187 -9.95 17.80 -1.63
CA ASP A 187 -10.02 19.17 -1.09
C ASP A 187 -8.95 19.39 0.00
N ASP A 188 -8.31 20.55 0.02
CA ASP A 188 -7.26 20.87 1.00
C ASP A 188 -7.72 20.78 2.46
N ARG A 189 -9.05 20.91 2.69
CA ARG A 189 -9.68 20.79 4.02
C ARG A 189 -10.11 19.37 4.37
N ASP A 190 -9.84 18.38 3.49
CA ASP A 190 -10.22 17.01 3.76
C ASP A 190 -9.50 16.49 5.02
N PRO A 191 -10.19 15.80 5.92
CA PRO A 191 -9.59 15.26 7.16
C PRO A 191 -8.31 14.45 6.94
N ILE A 192 -8.13 13.81 5.80
CA ILE A 192 -6.93 13.02 5.52
C ILE A 192 -5.65 13.86 5.58
N PHE A 193 -5.72 15.13 5.21
CA PHE A 193 -4.59 16.05 5.27
C PHE A 193 -4.37 16.69 6.65
N HIS A 194 -5.25 16.39 7.63
CA HIS A 194 -5.25 16.99 8.96
C HIS A 194 -5.38 15.95 10.09
N THR A 195 -5.18 14.66 9.78
CA THR A 195 -5.41 13.57 10.74
C THR A 195 -4.42 13.62 11.92
N VAL A 196 -3.14 13.80 11.64
CA VAL A 196 -2.04 13.92 12.64
C VAL A 196 -1.24 15.20 12.39
N TYR A 197 -0.91 15.45 11.14
CA TYR A 197 -0.17 16.61 10.68
C TYR A 197 -1.04 17.46 9.78
N ASP A 198 -0.97 18.77 9.93
CA ASP A 198 -1.52 19.70 8.96
C ASP A 198 -0.60 19.76 7.73
N LEU A 199 -1.12 19.31 6.59
CA LEU A 199 -0.39 19.20 5.34
C LEU A 199 -0.81 20.29 4.34
N ASP A 200 -0.82 21.56 4.77
CA ASP A 200 -1.22 22.70 3.94
C ASP A 200 -0.25 22.93 2.76
N ASP A 201 1.04 22.64 2.96
CA ASP A 201 2.11 22.83 1.98
C ASP A 201 2.55 21.48 1.37
N ARG A 202 1.66 20.84 0.60
CA ARG A 202 1.98 19.62 -0.16
C ARG A 202 2.62 19.98 -1.49
N TYR A 203 3.94 20.02 -1.52
CA TYR A 203 4.70 20.21 -2.77
C TYR A 203 5.06 18.88 -3.42
N GLN A 204 5.48 18.93 -4.67
CA GLN A 204 5.96 17.77 -5.41
C GLN A 204 7.17 17.15 -4.70
N ILE A 205 7.09 15.87 -4.39
CA ILE A 205 8.22 15.08 -3.91
C ILE A 205 8.90 14.50 -5.15
N LEU A 206 10.19 14.71 -5.25
CA LEU A 206 11.00 14.25 -6.37
C LEU A 206 11.76 13.00 -5.99
N GLY A 207 11.83 12.05 -6.90
CA GLY A 207 12.66 10.87 -6.75
C GLY A 207 14.15 11.17 -6.74
N GLN A 208 14.93 10.23 -6.20
CA GLN A 208 16.40 10.33 -6.12
C GLN A 208 17.04 10.54 -7.50
N TRP A 209 16.45 9.98 -8.54
CA TRP A 209 16.91 10.14 -9.93
C TRP A 209 16.93 11.62 -10.41
N ALA A 210 16.10 12.49 -9.84
CA ALA A 210 16.03 13.91 -10.18
C ALA A 210 17.17 14.74 -9.55
N LEU A 211 17.82 14.24 -8.50
CA LEU A 211 18.82 14.99 -7.72
C LEU A 211 20.15 15.20 -8.45
N GLY A 212 20.42 14.43 -9.52
CA GLY A 212 21.66 14.49 -10.29
C GLY A 212 21.75 15.61 -11.33
N GLY A 213 20.96 16.68 -11.23
CA GLY A 213 20.93 17.78 -12.22
C GLY A 213 20.19 17.42 -13.52
N ARG A 214 19.40 16.33 -13.49
CA ARG A 214 18.48 15.93 -14.55
C ARG A 214 17.18 16.72 -14.44
N GLN A 215 16.21 16.44 -15.31
CA GLN A 215 14.87 17.03 -15.22
C GLN A 215 14.25 16.78 -13.84
N ASN A 216 13.62 17.80 -13.26
CA ASN A 216 13.01 17.70 -11.95
C ASN A 216 11.71 16.87 -11.94
N TYR A 217 11.27 16.39 -13.11
CA TYR A 217 10.04 15.59 -13.28
C TYR A 217 10.22 14.57 -14.40
N ARG A 218 9.45 13.50 -14.34
CA ARG A 218 9.36 12.47 -15.39
C ARG A 218 8.21 12.78 -16.35
N VAL A 219 8.41 12.51 -17.64
CA VAL A 219 7.37 12.39 -18.67
C VAL A 219 6.23 13.41 -18.55
N GLN A 220 6.56 14.71 -18.50
CA GLN A 220 5.60 15.81 -18.39
C GLN A 220 4.86 15.91 -17.03
N GLY A 221 5.30 15.19 -16.02
CA GLY A 221 4.75 15.24 -14.67
C GLY A 221 5.38 16.37 -13.84
N ASN A 222 5.11 17.63 -14.16
CA ASN A 222 5.78 18.81 -13.57
C ASN A 222 5.02 19.45 -12.40
N ALA A 223 3.87 18.91 -12.01
CA ALA A 223 3.08 19.38 -10.87
C ALA A 223 2.43 18.19 -10.15
N ALA A 224 2.65 18.12 -8.84
CA ALA A 224 1.97 17.11 -8.02
C ALA A 224 0.46 17.33 -8.01
N GLN A 225 -0.29 16.25 -8.01
CA GLN A 225 -1.74 16.25 -7.86
C GLN A 225 -2.14 15.22 -6.80
N TRP A 226 -2.93 15.65 -5.85
CA TRP A 226 -3.39 14.83 -4.73
C TRP A 226 -4.83 14.41 -4.99
N LYS A 227 -4.99 13.19 -5.50
CA LYS A 227 -6.30 12.68 -5.96
C LYS A 227 -6.79 11.54 -5.09
N GLY A 228 -8.10 11.30 -5.15
CA GLY A 228 -8.70 10.20 -4.40
C GLY A 228 -9.99 9.68 -4.99
N ILE A 229 -10.43 8.55 -4.43
CA ILE A 229 -11.73 7.95 -4.67
C ILE A 229 -12.44 7.86 -3.32
N TYR A 230 -13.67 8.35 -3.26
CA TYR A 230 -14.49 8.37 -2.05
C TYR A 230 -15.53 7.24 -2.05
N ASP A 231 -15.85 6.77 -0.86
CA ASP A 231 -17.03 5.92 -0.65
C ASP A 231 -18.33 6.75 -0.60
N ASN A 232 -19.48 6.08 -0.42
CA ASN A 232 -20.77 6.74 -0.35
C ASN A 232 -21.00 7.55 0.95
N LYS A 233 -20.08 7.44 1.92
CA LYS A 233 -20.12 8.16 3.19
C LYS A 233 -19.19 9.35 3.23
N GLY A 234 -18.43 9.57 2.15
CA GLY A 234 -17.41 10.62 2.07
C GLY A 234 -16.05 10.22 2.66
N ARG A 235 -15.79 8.94 2.92
CA ARG A 235 -14.47 8.45 3.32
C ARG A 235 -13.60 8.27 2.09
N VAL A 236 -12.36 8.75 2.14
CA VAL A 236 -11.35 8.45 1.12
C VAL A 236 -10.97 6.96 1.22
N MET A 237 -11.16 6.23 0.13
CA MET A 237 -10.77 4.81 0.03
C MET A 237 -9.41 4.64 -0.65
N VAL A 238 -9.10 5.54 -1.58
CA VAL A 238 -7.86 5.50 -2.36
C VAL A 238 -7.26 6.89 -2.37
N THR A 239 -5.98 7.02 -2.05
CA THR A 239 -5.17 8.22 -2.29
C THR A 239 -4.19 7.99 -3.43
N MET A 240 -3.92 9.04 -4.18
CA MET A 240 -3.01 9.04 -5.34
C MET A 240 -2.13 10.27 -5.28
N SER A 241 -0.82 10.07 -5.18
CA SER A 241 0.19 11.12 -5.26
C SER A 241 0.73 11.19 -6.68
N PHE A 242 -0.13 11.62 -7.61
CA PHE A 242 0.21 11.68 -9.03
C PHE A 242 1.27 12.75 -9.32
N ASN A 243 2.27 12.42 -10.12
CA ASN A 243 3.48 13.21 -10.39
C ASN A 243 4.32 13.47 -9.12
N SER A 244 4.39 12.51 -8.23
CA SER A 244 5.17 12.60 -7.00
C SER A 244 5.72 11.21 -6.67
N ASP A 245 6.80 11.17 -5.88
CA ASP A 245 7.54 9.96 -5.54
C ASP A 245 7.69 9.87 -4.02
N ILE A 246 6.66 9.34 -3.38
CA ILE A 246 6.67 9.15 -1.93
C ILE A 246 7.54 7.95 -1.55
N GLY A 247 7.57 6.91 -2.40
CA GLY A 247 8.39 5.73 -2.22
C GLY A 247 9.86 6.09 -2.04
N ASP A 248 10.44 6.85 -2.95
CA ASP A 248 11.82 7.37 -2.86
C ASP A 248 12.05 8.22 -1.60
N SER A 249 11.04 8.99 -1.18
CA SER A 249 11.15 9.81 0.04
C SER A 249 11.29 8.98 1.32
N TRP A 250 10.80 7.78 1.31
CA TRP A 250 10.98 6.80 2.39
C TRP A 250 12.27 6.00 2.21
N GLU A 251 12.52 5.54 0.98
CA GLU A 251 13.67 4.74 0.63
C GLU A 251 14.99 5.45 0.98
N TRP A 252 15.10 6.70 0.58
CA TRP A 252 16.32 7.51 0.73
C TRP A 252 16.31 8.42 1.96
N ALA A 253 15.40 8.17 2.92
CA ALA A 253 15.28 9.00 4.12
C ALA A 253 16.54 9.08 4.99
N ASP A 254 17.42 8.08 4.90
CA ASP A 254 18.70 8.00 5.61
C ASP A 254 19.90 8.44 4.76
N ASP A 255 19.72 8.75 3.47
CA ASP A 255 20.80 9.24 2.61
C ASP A 255 20.98 10.76 2.75
N PRO A 256 22.15 11.24 3.18
CA PRO A 256 22.39 12.67 3.37
C PRO A 256 22.34 13.49 2.07
N ARG A 257 22.34 12.84 0.91
CA ARG A 257 22.20 13.49 -0.40
C ARG A 257 20.74 13.71 -0.78
N TYR A 258 19.81 12.97 -0.17
CA TYR A 258 18.38 13.15 -0.42
C TYR A 258 17.83 14.29 0.44
N PRO A 259 17.11 15.27 -0.14
CA PRO A 259 16.66 16.46 0.62
C PRO A 259 15.67 16.08 1.74
N GLU A 260 16.02 16.42 2.99
CA GLU A 260 15.21 16.18 4.18
C GLU A 260 13.76 16.65 4.03
N LYS A 261 13.53 17.76 3.31
CA LYS A 261 12.17 18.27 3.07
C LYS A 261 11.25 17.24 2.39
N PHE A 262 11.78 16.43 1.46
CA PHE A 262 11.01 15.39 0.78
C PHE A 262 10.72 14.21 1.71
N SER A 263 11.74 13.71 2.41
CA SER A 263 11.54 12.64 3.41
C SER A 263 10.57 13.07 4.51
N ALA A 264 10.72 14.29 5.02
CA ALA A 264 9.85 14.83 6.06
C ALA A 264 8.39 14.97 5.59
N LEU A 265 8.15 15.39 4.34
CA LEU A 265 6.80 15.48 3.80
C LEU A 265 6.22 14.09 3.53
N GLY A 266 6.96 13.20 2.86
CA GLY A 266 6.49 11.85 2.56
C GLY A 266 6.16 11.04 3.81
N MET A 267 6.98 11.15 4.87
CA MET A 267 6.69 10.50 6.16
C MET A 267 5.38 11.03 6.79
N ARG A 268 5.15 12.36 6.75
CA ARG A 268 3.92 12.95 7.29
C ARG A 268 2.67 12.56 6.51
N ILE A 269 2.77 12.49 5.18
CA ILE A 269 1.67 12.01 4.31
C ILE A 269 1.33 10.57 4.67
N GLY A 270 2.32 9.66 4.67
CA GLY A 270 2.07 8.26 5.00
C GLY A 270 1.50 8.06 6.42
N VAL A 271 1.98 8.82 7.42
CA VAL A 271 1.42 8.77 8.78
C VAL A 271 -0.05 9.22 8.79
N ASN A 272 -0.39 10.30 8.09
CA ASN A 272 -1.78 10.74 7.98
C ASN A 272 -2.66 9.68 7.32
N ASP A 273 -2.23 9.11 6.20
CA ASP A 273 -2.96 8.07 5.47
C ASP A 273 -3.21 6.83 6.34
N VAL A 274 -2.18 6.35 7.06
CA VAL A 274 -2.33 5.19 7.95
C VAL A 274 -3.30 5.49 9.10
N ILE A 275 -3.14 6.63 9.77
CA ILE A 275 -4.03 6.98 10.90
C ILE A 275 -5.45 7.22 10.40
N TYR A 276 -5.62 7.88 9.25
CA TYR A 276 -6.92 8.03 8.61
C TYR A 276 -7.58 6.68 8.33
N ALA A 277 -6.85 5.75 7.71
CA ALA A 277 -7.34 4.41 7.40
C ALA A 277 -7.78 3.61 8.64
N LEU A 278 -7.10 3.83 9.77
CA LEU A 278 -7.40 3.12 11.03
C LEU A 278 -8.54 3.77 11.84
N THR A 279 -8.96 4.99 11.50
CA THR A 279 -9.92 5.77 12.31
C THR A 279 -11.21 6.16 11.57
N HIS A 280 -11.26 6.01 10.26
CA HIS A 280 -12.38 6.34 9.37
C HIS A 280 -12.78 5.12 8.54
#